data_b1bbf9ab59a51c0dbefbd3687d3ea466
#
_entry.id   b1bbf9ab59a51c0dbefbd3687d3ea466
#
_cell.length_a   1.000
_cell.length_b   1.000
_cell.length_c   1.000
_cell.angle_alpha   90.00
_cell.angle_beta   90.00
_cell.angle_gamma   90.00
#
_symmetry.space_group_name_H-M   'P 1'
#
loop_
_entity.id
_entity.type
_entity.pdbx_description
1 polymer ?
#
loop_
_entity_poly.entity_id
_entity_poly.type
_entity_poly.pdbx_seq_one_letter_code
_entity_poly.pdbx_strand_id
1 'polypeptide(L)'
;MISTGSAATDSLLGGGVREGMVIDIYGESGSGKSQLCFTLCANCAKDGSKVVFIDTAGTFRPERIVEISGSSSALEKITYMRALTTLDQVNAVDRVLDINPQLVVVDTLTSLFSAEYSGPARHLAVMKHLHQLALLAINSGCSVVVTNMVRTAPITVIDQAGRNVAQRVVPSQQREYLGSSVSIYSHIKIKLEIVDAAKSMFRALLVQPAGKSPAQFRITAKGISEIED
;
A
#
# COMPACT_ATOMS: atom_id res chain seq x y z
N MET A 1 8.33 -8.12 13.32
CA MET A 1 8.05 -8.25 11.86
C MET A 1 6.68 -8.86 11.65
N ILE A 2 5.92 -8.43 10.64
CA ILE A 2 4.55 -8.89 10.35
C ILE A 2 4.58 -9.68 9.03
N SER A 3 4.08 -10.92 9.04
CA SER A 3 4.01 -11.77 7.86
C SER A 3 2.95 -11.28 6.87
N THR A 4 3.26 -11.33 5.58
CA THR A 4 2.33 -11.06 4.48
C THR A 4 1.36 -12.22 4.22
N GLY A 5 1.60 -13.39 4.83
CA GLY A 5 0.84 -14.61 4.58
C GLY A 5 1.44 -15.51 3.47
N SER A 6 2.49 -15.07 2.80
CA SER A 6 3.23 -15.84 1.81
C SER A 6 4.73 -15.80 2.14
N ALA A 7 5.35 -16.96 2.33
CA ALA A 7 6.79 -17.06 2.62
C ALA A 7 7.64 -16.49 1.47
N ALA A 8 7.18 -16.63 0.22
CA ALA A 8 7.85 -16.03 -0.93
C ALA A 8 7.82 -14.50 -0.86
N THR A 9 6.66 -13.91 -0.51
CA THR A 9 6.53 -12.45 -0.36
C THR A 9 7.27 -11.96 0.89
N ASP A 10 7.24 -12.70 2.00
CA ASP A 10 8.01 -12.40 3.19
C ASP A 10 9.53 -12.41 2.89
N SER A 11 10.02 -13.41 2.16
CA SER A 11 11.42 -13.49 1.72
C SER A 11 11.81 -12.31 0.83
N LEU A 12 10.90 -11.88 -0.06
CA LEU A 12 11.09 -10.68 -0.88
C LEU A 12 11.32 -9.44 -0.02
N LEU A 13 10.59 -9.32 1.11
CA LEU A 13 10.70 -8.22 2.09
C LEU A 13 11.85 -8.40 3.11
N GLY A 14 12.51 -9.56 3.09
CA GLY A 14 13.57 -9.88 4.05
C GLY A 14 13.03 -10.37 5.39
N GLY A 15 11.91 -11.09 5.36
CA GLY A 15 11.26 -11.76 6.49
C GLY A 15 9.89 -11.20 6.87
N GLY A 16 9.32 -10.29 6.06
CA GLY A 16 8.04 -9.64 6.31
C GLY A 16 8.13 -8.13 6.50
N VAL A 17 7.04 -7.51 6.90
CA VAL A 17 6.95 -6.07 7.15
C VAL A 17 7.67 -5.72 8.45
N ARG A 18 8.67 -4.82 8.37
CA ARG A 18 9.54 -4.44 9.49
C ARG A 18 9.05 -3.19 10.19
N GLU A 19 9.31 -3.13 11.48
CA GLU A 19 9.11 -1.95 12.33
C GLU A 19 10.01 -0.78 11.91
N GLY A 20 9.55 0.44 12.17
CA GLY A 20 10.28 1.67 11.85
C GLY A 20 10.33 2.01 10.37
N MET A 21 9.60 1.31 9.52
CA MET A 21 9.65 1.49 8.07
C MET A 21 8.32 1.95 7.48
N VAL A 22 8.41 2.75 6.42
CA VAL A 22 7.31 3.06 5.51
C VAL A 22 7.42 2.17 4.28
N ILE A 23 6.37 1.41 4.00
CA ILE A 23 6.27 0.49 2.86
C ILE A 23 5.16 0.99 1.94
N ASP A 24 5.49 1.24 0.70
CA ASP A 24 4.55 1.64 -0.34
C ASP A 24 4.19 0.43 -1.21
N ILE A 25 2.90 0.14 -1.29
CA ILE A 25 2.32 -0.93 -2.10
C ILE A 25 1.50 -0.31 -3.21
N TYR A 26 1.93 -0.43 -4.45
CA TYR A 26 1.23 0.17 -5.57
C TYR A 26 0.92 -0.85 -6.68
N GLY A 27 -0.03 -0.51 -7.53
CA GLY A 27 -0.48 -1.36 -8.64
C GLY A 27 -1.85 -0.93 -9.14
N GLU A 28 -2.30 -1.58 -10.20
CA GLU A 28 -3.61 -1.32 -10.78
C GLU A 28 -4.77 -1.69 -9.85
N SER A 29 -5.98 -1.25 -10.19
CA SER A 29 -7.18 -1.68 -9.47
C SER A 29 -7.33 -3.19 -9.58
N GLY A 30 -7.69 -3.85 -8.47
CA GLY A 30 -7.80 -5.30 -8.42
C GLY A 30 -6.48 -6.07 -8.25
N SER A 31 -5.31 -5.40 -8.17
CA SER A 31 -4.01 -6.07 -8.02
C SER A 31 -3.73 -6.65 -6.62
N GLY A 32 -4.69 -6.57 -5.69
CA GLY A 32 -4.58 -7.18 -4.37
C GLY A 32 -4.03 -6.29 -3.26
N LYS A 33 -3.81 -4.98 -3.48
CA LYS A 33 -3.26 -4.05 -2.48
C LYS A 33 -4.01 -4.08 -1.14
N SER A 34 -5.33 -3.84 -1.18
CA SER A 34 -6.16 -3.87 0.04
C SER A 34 -6.23 -5.27 0.66
N GLN A 35 -6.18 -6.34 -0.13
CA GLN A 35 -6.14 -7.72 0.38
C GLN A 35 -4.84 -8.00 1.13
N LEU A 36 -3.71 -7.52 0.63
CA LEU A 36 -2.44 -7.60 1.34
C LEU A 36 -2.51 -6.80 2.66
N CYS A 37 -3.08 -5.59 2.64
CA CYS A 37 -3.30 -4.80 3.86
C CYS A 37 -4.17 -5.54 4.87
N PHE A 38 -5.27 -6.16 4.45
CA PHE A 38 -6.15 -6.94 5.34
C PHE A 38 -5.43 -8.16 5.93
N THR A 39 -4.60 -8.84 5.13
CA THR A 39 -3.80 -9.97 5.62
C THR A 39 -2.78 -9.52 6.67
N LEU A 40 -2.08 -8.41 6.44
CA LEU A 40 -1.17 -7.82 7.42
C LEU A 40 -1.90 -7.43 8.71
N CYS A 41 -3.07 -6.79 8.60
CA CYS A 41 -3.88 -6.42 9.76
C CYS A 41 -4.32 -7.66 10.56
N ALA A 42 -4.82 -8.69 9.87
CA ALA A 42 -5.27 -9.93 10.51
C ALA A 42 -4.12 -10.65 11.20
N ASN A 43 -2.95 -10.75 10.56
CA ASN A 43 -1.77 -11.40 11.14
C ASN A 43 -1.25 -10.63 12.36
N CYS A 44 -1.14 -9.30 12.25
CA CYS A 44 -0.72 -8.44 13.36
C CYS A 44 -1.69 -8.54 14.56
N ALA A 45 -3.01 -8.56 14.29
CA ALA A 45 -4.03 -8.67 15.33
C ALA A 45 -4.04 -10.06 16.00
N LYS A 46 -3.77 -11.13 15.25
CA LYS A 46 -3.61 -12.50 15.82
C LYS A 46 -2.48 -12.57 16.84
N ASP A 47 -1.40 -11.85 16.61
CA ASP A 47 -0.26 -11.76 17.53
C ASP A 47 -0.58 -10.88 18.77
N GLY A 48 -1.83 -10.41 18.90
CA GLY A 48 -2.29 -9.57 20.01
C GLY A 48 -1.93 -8.09 19.88
N SER A 49 -1.29 -7.69 18.78
CA SER A 49 -0.81 -6.33 18.56
C SER A 49 -1.91 -5.41 18.02
N LYS A 50 -1.82 -4.13 18.38
CA LYS A 50 -2.77 -3.11 17.90
C LYS A 50 -2.45 -2.69 16.46
N VAL A 51 -3.51 -2.43 15.71
CA VAL A 51 -3.46 -1.97 14.32
C VAL A 51 -4.30 -0.70 14.19
N VAL A 52 -3.84 0.24 13.38
CA VAL A 52 -4.65 1.38 12.91
C VAL A 52 -4.84 1.25 11.41
N PHE A 53 -6.07 1.33 10.94
CA PHE A 53 -6.42 1.34 9.52
C PHE A 53 -7.08 2.67 9.16
N ILE A 54 -6.38 3.51 8.41
CA ILE A 54 -6.85 4.79 7.88
C ILE A 54 -7.39 4.54 6.47
N ASP A 55 -8.71 4.61 6.32
CA ASP A 55 -9.41 4.33 5.07
C ASP A 55 -9.84 5.63 4.39
N THR A 56 -9.25 5.92 3.24
CA THR A 56 -9.58 7.09 2.43
C THR A 56 -10.55 6.76 1.28
N ALA A 57 -10.69 5.49 0.93
CA ALA A 57 -11.46 5.03 -0.22
C ALA A 57 -12.81 4.37 0.14
N GLY A 58 -13.05 4.04 1.43
CA GLY A 58 -14.24 3.30 1.87
C GLY A 58 -14.17 1.81 1.53
N THR A 59 -12.96 1.26 1.53
CA THR A 59 -12.71 -0.11 1.09
C THR A 59 -12.55 -1.10 2.24
N PHE A 60 -12.49 -0.64 3.47
CA PHE A 60 -12.34 -1.52 4.63
C PHE A 60 -13.48 -2.53 4.74
N ARG A 61 -13.13 -3.78 5.00
CA ARG A 61 -14.06 -4.91 5.11
C ARG A 61 -13.74 -5.70 6.39
N PRO A 62 -14.44 -5.42 7.50
CA PRO A 62 -14.22 -6.13 8.77
C PRO A 62 -14.49 -7.62 8.65
N GLU A 63 -15.45 -8.04 7.81
CA GLU A 63 -15.75 -9.44 7.54
C GLU A 63 -14.53 -10.16 6.98
N ARG A 64 -13.74 -9.47 6.15
CA ARG A 64 -12.54 -10.01 5.55
C ARG A 64 -11.44 -10.25 6.59
N ILE A 65 -11.33 -9.36 7.58
CA ILE A 65 -10.41 -9.54 8.71
C ILE A 65 -10.78 -10.78 9.52
N VAL A 66 -12.07 -10.95 9.82
CA VAL A 66 -12.58 -12.13 10.55
C VAL A 66 -12.32 -13.43 9.77
N GLU A 67 -12.58 -13.42 8.47
CA GLU A 67 -12.35 -14.57 7.60
C GLU A 67 -10.85 -14.97 7.57
N ILE A 68 -9.94 -14.01 7.39
CA ILE A 68 -8.50 -14.26 7.36
C ILE A 68 -7.97 -14.68 8.75
N SER A 69 -8.41 -14.00 9.80
CA SER A 69 -7.93 -14.28 11.15
C SER A 69 -8.54 -15.56 11.74
N GLY A 70 -9.74 -15.95 11.28
CA GLY A 70 -10.52 -17.03 11.88
C GLY A 70 -11.21 -16.66 13.20
N SER A 71 -11.17 -15.38 13.61
CA SER A 71 -11.79 -14.93 14.86
C SER A 71 -12.24 -13.47 14.79
N SER A 72 -13.44 -13.20 15.33
CA SER A 72 -13.93 -11.82 15.50
C SER A 72 -13.13 -11.00 16.52
N SER A 73 -12.42 -11.64 17.44
CA SER A 73 -11.59 -10.96 18.44
C SER A 73 -10.43 -10.17 17.81
N ALA A 74 -10.02 -10.51 16.57
CA ALA A 74 -9.04 -9.74 15.82
C ALA A 74 -9.49 -8.29 15.58
N LEU A 75 -10.82 -8.06 15.44
CA LEU A 75 -11.36 -6.71 15.23
C LEU A 75 -11.17 -5.81 16.47
N GLU A 76 -11.11 -6.36 17.66
CA GLU A 76 -10.87 -5.60 18.90
C GLU A 76 -9.48 -4.98 18.96
N LYS A 77 -8.54 -5.48 18.14
CA LYS A 77 -7.19 -4.96 18.01
C LYS A 77 -7.05 -3.91 16.91
N ILE A 78 -8.09 -3.72 16.09
CA ILE A 78 -8.04 -2.83 14.92
C ILE A 78 -8.83 -1.56 15.19
N THR A 79 -8.15 -0.44 15.24
CA THR A 79 -8.79 0.88 15.23
C THR A 79 -8.99 1.33 13.81
N TYR A 80 -10.24 1.44 13.39
CA TYR A 80 -10.63 1.94 12.08
C TYR A 80 -10.85 3.45 12.11
N MET A 81 -10.25 4.16 11.15
CA MET A 81 -10.40 5.61 10.98
C MET A 81 -10.80 5.91 9.54
N ARG A 82 -12.01 6.44 9.33
CA ARG A 82 -12.43 6.92 8.02
C ARG A 82 -11.96 8.35 7.82
N ALA A 83 -11.21 8.61 6.74
CA ALA A 83 -10.83 9.95 6.30
C ALA A 83 -11.64 10.33 5.04
N LEU A 84 -12.30 11.47 5.06
CA LEU A 84 -13.09 12.00 3.95
C LEU A 84 -12.38 13.17 3.26
N THR A 85 -11.46 13.83 3.97
CA THR A 85 -10.65 14.95 3.51
C THR A 85 -9.17 14.69 3.74
N THR A 86 -8.30 15.44 3.08
CA THR A 86 -6.85 15.38 3.36
C THR A 86 -6.55 15.81 4.78
N LEU A 87 -7.32 16.74 5.33
CA LEU A 87 -7.18 17.17 6.72
C LEU A 87 -7.48 16.01 7.69
N ASP A 88 -8.55 15.25 7.45
CA ASP A 88 -8.87 14.05 8.26
C ASP A 88 -7.73 13.04 8.20
N GLN A 89 -7.18 12.81 6.99
CA GLN A 89 -6.09 11.86 6.81
C GLN A 89 -4.81 12.29 7.54
N VAL A 90 -4.48 13.58 7.49
CA VAL A 90 -3.32 14.14 8.18
C VAL A 90 -3.51 14.09 9.71
N ASN A 91 -4.68 14.54 10.22
CA ASN A 91 -4.98 14.55 11.64
C ASN A 91 -5.11 13.14 12.24
N ALA A 92 -5.40 12.13 11.42
CA ALA A 92 -5.43 10.74 11.89
C ALA A 92 -4.05 10.29 12.41
N VAL A 93 -2.95 10.83 11.89
CA VAL A 93 -1.58 10.50 12.33
C VAL A 93 -1.36 10.90 13.79
N ASP A 94 -1.85 12.05 14.22
CA ASP A 94 -1.71 12.51 15.60
C ASP A 94 -2.44 11.58 16.58
N ARG A 95 -3.61 11.07 16.17
CA ARG A 95 -4.40 10.10 16.97
C ARG A 95 -3.74 8.72 17.07
N VAL A 96 -2.88 8.36 16.12
CA VAL A 96 -2.15 7.09 16.13
C VAL A 96 -1.17 7.03 17.31
N LEU A 97 -0.57 8.14 17.69
CA LEU A 97 0.39 8.20 18.80
C LEU A 97 -0.21 7.73 20.13
N ASP A 98 -1.48 8.08 20.40
CA ASP A 98 -2.19 7.69 21.63
C ASP A 98 -2.51 6.18 21.66
N ILE A 99 -2.65 5.56 20.46
CA ILE A 99 -3.00 4.13 20.34
C ILE A 99 -1.77 3.25 20.50
N ASN A 100 -0.61 3.74 20.07
CA ASN A 100 0.66 3.02 20.01
C ASN A 100 0.54 1.64 19.30
N PRO A 101 0.18 1.62 18.01
CA PRO A 101 0.00 0.40 17.24
C PRO A 101 1.33 -0.18 16.76
N GLN A 102 1.37 -1.47 16.43
CA GLN A 102 2.48 -2.08 15.73
C GLN A 102 2.39 -1.88 14.20
N LEU A 103 1.17 -1.74 13.68
CA LEU A 103 0.92 -1.53 12.25
C LEU A 103 -0.04 -0.36 12.03
N VAL A 104 0.34 0.51 11.11
CA VAL A 104 -0.52 1.58 10.56
C VAL A 104 -0.69 1.33 9.06
N VAL A 105 -1.93 1.28 8.59
CA VAL A 105 -2.26 1.17 7.17
C VAL A 105 -2.95 2.44 6.71
N VAL A 106 -2.57 2.98 5.55
CA VAL A 106 -3.26 4.07 4.84
C VAL A 106 -3.69 3.58 3.46
N ASP A 107 -4.97 3.32 3.29
CA ASP A 107 -5.53 2.80 2.01
C ASP A 107 -6.62 3.77 1.48
N THR A 108 -6.27 4.63 0.51
CA THR A 108 -5.02 4.84 -0.20
C THR A 108 -4.36 6.18 0.15
N LEU A 109 -3.04 6.24 0.04
CA LEU A 109 -2.26 7.44 0.38
C LEU A 109 -2.68 8.68 -0.40
N THR A 110 -2.85 8.58 -1.73
CA THR A 110 -2.88 9.73 -2.63
C THR A 110 -4.28 10.13 -3.11
N SER A 111 -5.34 9.37 -2.80
CA SER A 111 -6.69 9.60 -3.36
C SER A 111 -7.25 10.98 -3.00
N LEU A 112 -7.27 11.34 -1.72
CA LEU A 112 -7.79 12.62 -1.23
C LEU A 112 -6.92 13.80 -1.69
N PHE A 113 -5.59 13.65 -1.62
CA PHE A 113 -4.68 14.68 -2.15
C PHE A 113 -4.87 14.91 -3.65
N SER A 114 -5.23 13.85 -4.39
CA SER A 114 -5.54 13.98 -5.82
C SER A 114 -6.84 14.73 -6.09
N ALA A 115 -7.80 14.63 -5.20
CA ALA A 115 -9.09 15.32 -5.31
C ALA A 115 -9.00 16.80 -4.91
N GLU A 116 -8.23 17.11 -3.86
CA GLU A 116 -8.23 18.45 -3.26
C GLU A 116 -7.10 19.36 -3.75
N TYR A 117 -5.99 18.81 -4.25
CA TYR A 117 -4.82 19.58 -4.69
C TYR A 117 -4.49 19.34 -6.16
N SER A 118 -3.84 20.31 -6.79
CA SER A 118 -3.33 20.22 -8.16
C SER A 118 -1.87 20.65 -8.27
N GLY A 119 -1.22 20.24 -9.35
CA GLY A 119 0.15 20.67 -9.70
C GLY A 119 1.19 20.46 -8.58
N PRO A 120 2.13 21.41 -8.41
CA PRO A 120 3.19 21.31 -7.40
C PRO A 120 2.69 21.25 -5.95
N ALA A 121 1.56 21.90 -5.64
CA ALA A 121 0.99 21.90 -4.30
C ALA A 121 0.59 20.50 -3.85
N ARG A 122 0.08 19.66 -4.76
CA ARG A 122 -0.22 18.26 -4.50
C ARG A 122 1.02 17.46 -4.10
N HIS A 123 2.11 17.61 -4.85
CA HIS A 123 3.38 16.95 -4.55
C HIS A 123 3.88 17.32 -3.15
N LEU A 124 3.86 18.62 -2.84
CA LEU A 124 4.30 19.12 -1.54
C LEU A 124 3.42 18.59 -0.40
N ALA A 125 2.10 18.57 -0.58
CA ALA A 125 1.16 18.08 0.44
C ALA A 125 1.38 16.58 0.72
N VAL A 126 1.51 15.75 -0.32
CA VAL A 126 1.81 14.32 -0.17
C VAL A 126 3.16 14.09 0.49
N MET A 127 4.19 14.84 0.12
CA MET A 127 5.52 14.73 0.73
C MET A 127 5.50 15.09 2.22
N LYS A 128 4.78 16.15 2.61
CA LYS A 128 4.62 16.54 4.02
C LYS A 128 3.94 15.45 4.82
N HIS A 129 2.85 14.86 4.28
CA HIS A 129 2.14 13.77 4.96
C HIS A 129 3.00 12.51 5.08
N LEU A 130 3.72 12.13 4.04
CA LEU A 130 4.66 11.00 4.09
C LEU A 130 5.79 11.24 5.08
N HIS A 131 6.28 12.48 5.20
CA HIS A 131 7.26 12.83 6.22
C HIS A 131 6.70 12.61 7.65
N GLN A 132 5.44 13.00 7.92
CA GLN A 132 4.77 12.71 9.20
C GLN A 132 4.68 11.20 9.45
N LEU A 133 4.28 10.42 8.44
CA LEU A 133 4.20 8.96 8.54
C LEU A 133 5.58 8.31 8.77
N ALA A 134 6.64 8.83 8.15
CA ALA A 134 8.00 8.36 8.37
C ALA A 134 8.49 8.68 9.79
N LEU A 135 8.21 9.88 10.29
CA LEU A 135 8.51 10.25 11.68
C LEU A 135 7.73 9.38 12.67
N LEU A 136 6.45 9.12 12.40
CA LEU A 136 5.64 8.21 13.19
C LEU A 136 6.28 6.82 13.25
N ALA A 137 6.66 6.24 12.10
CA ALA A 137 7.29 4.93 12.03
C ALA A 137 8.56 4.86 12.87
N ILE A 138 9.45 5.87 12.75
CA ILE A 138 10.74 5.91 13.46
C ILE A 138 10.52 6.10 14.96
N ASN A 139 9.68 7.06 15.37
CA ASN A 139 9.53 7.45 16.76
C ASN A 139 8.74 6.42 17.59
N SER A 140 7.72 5.79 16.98
CA SER A 140 6.87 4.79 17.65
C SER A 140 7.37 3.35 17.42
N GLY A 141 8.33 3.14 16.52
CA GLY A 141 8.76 1.78 16.14
C GLY A 141 7.69 1.00 15.38
N CYS A 142 6.59 1.63 14.94
CA CYS A 142 5.54 0.95 14.21
C CYS A 142 5.91 0.72 12.74
N SER A 143 5.26 -0.25 12.10
CA SER A 143 5.30 -0.42 10.65
C SER A 143 4.23 0.46 10.01
N VAL A 144 4.57 1.22 8.97
CA VAL A 144 3.61 1.99 8.19
C VAL A 144 3.52 1.41 6.79
N VAL A 145 2.31 1.02 6.40
CA VAL A 145 2.01 0.51 5.05
C VAL A 145 1.06 1.49 4.38
N VAL A 146 1.45 2.00 3.23
CA VAL A 146 0.60 2.85 2.41
C VAL A 146 0.28 2.15 1.10
N THR A 147 -0.93 2.31 0.58
CA THR A 147 -1.25 1.85 -0.77
C THR A 147 -1.31 3.03 -1.73
N ASN A 148 -0.94 2.78 -2.97
CA ASN A 148 -0.96 3.79 -4.01
C ASN A 148 -1.49 3.21 -5.33
N MET A 149 -1.97 4.09 -6.20
CA MET A 149 -2.50 3.72 -7.50
C MET A 149 -1.45 3.89 -8.60
N VAL A 150 -1.68 3.27 -9.74
CA VAL A 150 -0.96 3.56 -10.98
C VAL A 150 -1.83 4.43 -11.89
N ARG A 151 -1.18 5.22 -12.72
CA ARG A 151 -1.81 5.94 -13.82
C ARG A 151 -1.09 5.61 -15.12
N THR A 152 -1.85 5.49 -16.18
CA THR A 152 -1.30 5.37 -17.53
C THR A 152 -0.78 6.74 -17.94
N ALA A 153 0.52 6.85 -18.19
CA ALA A 153 1.10 8.07 -18.75
C ALA A 153 0.91 8.07 -20.28
N PRO A 154 0.36 9.13 -20.87
CA PRO A 154 0.36 9.27 -22.32
C PRO A 154 1.79 9.40 -22.82
N ILE A 155 2.14 8.67 -23.89
CA ILE A 155 3.40 8.86 -24.59
C ILE A 155 3.17 9.97 -25.62
N THR A 156 4.00 11.00 -25.54
CA THR A 156 4.09 11.99 -26.61
C THR A 156 4.96 11.40 -27.72
N VAL A 157 4.35 11.15 -28.88
CA VAL A 157 5.10 10.76 -30.08
C VAL A 157 5.61 12.03 -30.74
N ILE A 158 6.94 12.12 -30.85
CA ILE A 158 7.63 13.25 -31.48
C ILE A 158 8.04 12.81 -32.90
N ASP A 159 7.80 13.61 -33.91
CA ASP A 159 8.25 13.36 -35.28
C ASP A 159 9.76 13.64 -35.44
N GLN A 160 10.31 13.31 -36.60
CA GLN A 160 11.73 13.56 -36.91
C GLN A 160 12.13 15.05 -36.88
N ALA A 161 11.14 15.95 -36.88
CA ALA A 161 11.33 17.39 -36.78
C ALA A 161 11.16 17.92 -35.34
N GLY A 162 11.01 17.02 -34.33
CA GLY A 162 10.85 17.39 -32.92
C GLY A 162 9.47 17.90 -32.55
N ARG A 163 8.45 17.70 -33.39
CA ARG A 163 7.08 18.17 -33.14
C ARG A 163 6.24 17.08 -32.51
N ASN A 164 5.39 17.46 -31.55
CA ASN A 164 4.42 16.57 -30.93
C ASN A 164 3.31 16.20 -31.95
N VAL A 165 3.32 14.97 -32.46
CA VAL A 165 2.39 14.51 -33.52
C VAL A 165 1.22 13.75 -32.96
N ALA A 166 1.35 13.08 -31.82
CA ALA A 166 0.28 12.36 -31.16
C ALA A 166 0.56 12.11 -29.68
N GLN A 167 -0.49 12.05 -28.87
CA GLN A 167 -0.43 11.44 -27.56
C GLN A 167 -1.05 10.04 -27.65
N ARG A 168 -0.25 9.01 -27.44
CA ARG A 168 -0.72 7.62 -27.47
C ARG A 168 -0.71 7.06 -26.05
N VAL A 169 -1.85 6.58 -25.59
CA VAL A 169 -1.96 5.86 -24.34
C VAL A 169 -1.57 4.40 -24.61
N VAL A 170 -0.43 3.97 -24.05
CA VAL A 170 0.01 2.58 -24.13
C VAL A 170 -0.23 1.92 -22.78
N PRO A 171 -1.10 0.90 -22.69
CA PRO A 171 -1.44 0.25 -21.41
C PRO A 171 -0.23 -0.29 -20.64
N SER A 172 0.85 -0.65 -21.34
CA SER A 172 2.09 -1.17 -20.74
C SER A 172 2.94 -0.13 -19.99
N GLN A 173 2.59 1.17 -20.04
CA GLN A 173 3.30 2.22 -19.32
C GLN A 173 2.53 2.76 -18.12
N GLN A 174 2.02 1.86 -17.31
CA GLN A 174 1.49 2.22 -16.01
C GLN A 174 2.62 2.66 -15.08
N ARG A 175 2.57 3.91 -14.63
CA ARG A 175 3.48 4.47 -13.63
C ARG A 175 2.75 4.70 -12.32
N GLU A 176 3.46 4.50 -11.24
CA GLU A 176 2.95 4.86 -9.93
C GLU A 176 2.58 6.34 -9.88
N TYR A 177 1.41 6.62 -9.30
CA TYR A 177 0.94 8.00 -9.15
C TYR A 177 1.75 8.73 -8.09
N LEU A 178 2.32 9.88 -8.44
CA LEU A 178 3.25 10.66 -7.61
C LEU A 178 4.46 9.86 -7.11
N GLY A 179 4.87 8.81 -7.85
CA GLY A 179 5.90 7.85 -7.41
C GLY A 179 7.23 8.49 -7.00
N SER A 180 7.65 9.56 -7.67
CA SER A 180 8.86 10.31 -7.28
C SER A 180 8.75 10.94 -5.90
N SER A 181 7.58 11.51 -5.56
CA SER A 181 7.34 12.11 -4.25
C SER A 181 7.20 11.05 -3.16
N VAL A 182 6.56 9.92 -3.47
CA VAL A 182 6.36 8.82 -2.54
C VAL A 182 7.68 8.10 -2.24
N SER A 183 8.55 7.95 -3.24
CA SER A 183 9.86 7.28 -3.09
C SER A 183 10.80 7.97 -2.09
N ILE A 184 10.64 9.26 -1.82
CA ILE A 184 11.54 10.01 -0.94
C ILE A 184 11.47 9.49 0.51
N TYR A 185 10.28 9.08 0.96
CA TYR A 185 10.05 8.64 2.34
C TYR A 185 9.71 7.15 2.44
N SER A 186 9.56 6.44 1.32
CA SER A 186 9.32 5.00 1.33
C SER A 186 10.64 4.24 1.41
N HIS A 187 10.79 3.41 2.45
CA HIS A 187 11.96 2.54 2.61
C HIS A 187 11.89 1.34 1.66
N ILE A 188 10.67 0.84 1.45
CA ILE A 188 10.38 -0.31 0.60
C ILE A 188 9.24 0.07 -0.34
N LYS A 189 9.37 -0.30 -1.63
CA LYS A 189 8.32 -0.16 -2.63
C LYS A 189 8.05 -1.48 -3.31
N ILE A 190 6.79 -1.88 -3.32
CA ILE A 190 6.31 -3.12 -3.91
C ILE A 190 5.28 -2.77 -4.99
N LYS A 191 5.51 -3.25 -6.20
CA LYS A 191 4.50 -3.26 -7.25
C LYS A 191 3.75 -4.57 -7.23
N LEU A 192 2.42 -4.52 -7.15
CA LEU A 192 1.57 -5.68 -7.31
C LEU A 192 0.99 -5.73 -8.72
N GLU A 193 1.04 -6.90 -9.33
CA GLU A 193 0.54 -7.17 -10.67
C GLU A 193 -0.38 -8.39 -10.68
N ILE A 194 -1.39 -8.37 -11.55
CA ILE A 194 -2.27 -9.51 -11.80
C ILE A 194 -1.54 -10.43 -12.79
N VAL A 195 -1.37 -11.70 -12.43
CA VAL A 195 -0.80 -12.73 -13.32
C VAL A 195 -1.93 -13.50 -14.01
N ASP A 196 -2.90 -13.99 -13.24
CA ASP A 196 -4.08 -14.69 -13.73
C ASP A 196 -5.26 -14.38 -12.80
N ALA A 197 -6.17 -13.53 -13.26
CA ALA A 197 -7.33 -13.12 -12.48
C ALA A 197 -8.29 -14.30 -12.20
N ALA A 198 -8.45 -15.22 -13.15
CA ALA A 198 -9.35 -16.37 -13.00
C ALA A 198 -8.86 -17.34 -11.92
N LYS A 199 -7.55 -17.45 -11.75
CA LYS A 199 -6.90 -18.29 -10.74
C LYS A 199 -6.54 -17.52 -9.46
N SER A 200 -6.92 -16.23 -9.37
CA SER A 200 -6.54 -15.33 -8.26
C SER A 200 -5.04 -15.33 -8.00
N MET A 201 -4.23 -15.34 -9.07
CA MET A 201 -2.76 -15.34 -9.02
C MET A 201 -2.23 -13.94 -9.23
N PHE A 202 -1.32 -13.54 -8.37
CA PHE A 202 -0.71 -12.23 -8.34
C PHE A 202 0.80 -12.34 -8.22
N ARG A 203 1.49 -11.23 -8.51
CA ARG A 203 2.94 -11.12 -8.41
C ARG A 203 3.31 -9.84 -7.67
N ALA A 204 4.26 -9.97 -6.74
CA ALA A 204 4.89 -8.87 -6.06
C ALA A 204 6.31 -8.64 -6.62
N LEU A 205 6.60 -7.42 -7.04
CA LEU A 205 7.92 -6.99 -7.48
C LEU A 205 8.47 -5.99 -6.48
N LEU A 206 9.66 -6.26 -5.98
CA LEU A 206 10.39 -5.31 -5.15
C LEU A 206 11.06 -4.27 -6.05
N VAL A 207 10.56 -3.04 -5.99
CA VAL A 207 11.03 -1.93 -6.82
C VAL A 207 12.11 -1.12 -6.10
N GLN A 208 11.99 -1.02 -4.78
CA GLN A 208 12.96 -0.33 -3.92
C GLN A 208 13.09 -1.09 -2.59
N PRO A 209 14.30 -1.54 -2.23
CA PRO A 209 15.49 -1.63 -3.08
C PRO A 209 15.30 -2.65 -4.20
N ALA A 210 15.87 -2.39 -5.37
CA ALA A 210 15.79 -3.32 -6.51
C ALA A 210 16.74 -4.52 -6.36
N GLY A 211 16.54 -5.56 -7.15
CA GLY A 211 17.51 -6.66 -7.29
C GLY A 211 17.08 -8.03 -6.78
N LYS A 212 15.83 -8.19 -6.35
CA LYS A 212 15.28 -9.52 -5.99
C LYS A 212 14.34 -10.04 -7.08
N SER A 213 14.29 -11.37 -7.23
CA SER A 213 13.32 -12.03 -8.08
C SER A 213 11.89 -11.78 -7.58
N PRO A 214 10.91 -11.62 -8.48
CA PRO A 214 9.51 -11.44 -8.10
C PRO A 214 8.99 -12.64 -7.29
N ALA A 215 8.12 -12.36 -6.32
CA ALA A 215 7.35 -13.37 -5.60
C ALA A 215 5.95 -13.50 -6.20
N GLN A 216 5.45 -14.71 -6.33
CA GLN A 216 4.06 -14.97 -6.71
C GLN A 216 3.26 -15.46 -5.50
N PHE A 217 1.99 -15.12 -5.48
CA PHE A 217 1.07 -15.50 -4.40
C PHE A 217 -0.37 -15.62 -4.92
N ARG A 218 -1.22 -16.24 -4.13
CA ARG A 218 -2.67 -16.27 -4.34
C ARG A 218 -3.42 -15.44 -3.31
N ILE A 219 -4.61 -14.99 -3.67
CA ILE A 219 -5.58 -14.42 -2.75
C ILE A 219 -6.69 -15.44 -2.55
N THR A 220 -6.84 -15.92 -1.33
CA THR A 220 -7.82 -16.95 -0.93
C THR A 220 -8.71 -16.43 0.20
N ALA A 221 -9.64 -17.26 0.69
CA ALA A 221 -10.40 -16.96 1.90
C ALA A 221 -9.49 -16.68 3.11
N LYS A 222 -8.33 -17.32 3.17
CA LYS A 222 -7.34 -17.11 4.24
C LYS A 222 -6.41 -15.90 4.02
N GLY A 223 -6.71 -15.03 3.06
CA GLY A 223 -5.88 -13.88 2.69
C GLY A 223 -4.84 -14.20 1.63
N ILE A 224 -3.68 -13.58 1.74
CA ILE A 224 -2.52 -13.91 0.91
C ILE A 224 -2.01 -15.29 1.31
N SER A 225 -1.72 -16.13 0.33
CA SER A 225 -1.22 -17.50 0.54
C SER A 225 -0.20 -17.89 -0.54
N GLU A 226 0.57 -18.93 -0.25
CA GLU A 226 1.46 -19.55 -1.23
C GLU A 226 0.69 -20.09 -2.43
N ILE A 227 1.41 -20.23 -3.55
CA ILE A 227 0.95 -21.02 -4.68
C ILE A 227 1.36 -22.47 -4.35
N GLU A 228 0.37 -23.31 -4.04
CA GLU A 228 0.58 -24.75 -3.94
C GLU A 228 0.75 -25.29 -5.38
N ASP A 229 1.82 -26.05 -5.61
CA ASP A 229 2.13 -26.72 -6.89
C ASP A 229 1.08 -27.78 -7.25
#